data_20d6d6fbd6232241a506f0f7bd352c46
#
_entry.id   20d6d6fbd6232241a506f0f7bd352c46
#
_cell.length_a   1.000
_cell.length_b   1.000
_cell.length_c   1.000
_cell.angle_alpha   90.00
_cell.angle_beta   90.00
_cell.angle_gamma   90.00
#
_symmetry.space_group_name_H-M   'P 1'
#
loop_
_entity.id
_entity.type
_entity.pdbx_description
1 polymer ?
#
loop_
_entity_poly.entity_id
_entity_poly.type
_entity_poly.pdbx_seq_one_letter_code
_entity_poly.pdbx_strand_id
1 'polypeptide(L)'
;MKKCILMAMAIVTVSSVFGQNKFPDGFLTDENRPSAIAWLPLPPKLTSAEFSNDFYYYQWGRELRETGVGELALYDESAPLEDIFGPALGIEMSRTTTPEIMLLVERAVSDANAANKKVKNYYQRTRPFAQFKEPSLKPEEDEEEAGTFSFPSGHSSRGWMYALVLATVSPENAEMLFYRARIYALNRVICGHHWKSDIDASLMLAAGIFATLVCTDEYQAQLVKAREEYKSLKEGTSVPKAAIIQHPATTQYTVNGAPATENSRGIVIQNGQKALRK
;
A
#
# COMPACT_ATOMS: atom_id res chain seq x y z
N MET A 1 -3.31 -59.84 39.69
CA MET A 1 -3.63 -59.41 38.33
C MET A 1 -3.95 -57.94 38.39
N LYS A 2 -2.95 -57.06 38.09
CA LYS A 2 -3.14 -55.60 38.07
C LYS A 2 -3.37 -55.20 36.61
N LYS A 3 -4.55 -54.65 36.29
CA LYS A 3 -4.88 -54.13 34.97
C LYS A 3 -4.31 -52.71 34.87
N CYS A 4 -3.30 -52.50 34.02
CA CYS A 4 -2.87 -51.19 33.61
C CYS A 4 -3.83 -50.67 32.55
N ILE A 5 -4.52 -49.55 32.85
CA ILE A 5 -5.30 -48.81 31.89
C ILE A 5 -4.35 -47.80 31.27
N LEU A 6 -3.99 -47.98 29.98
CA LEU A 6 -3.30 -46.98 29.17
C LEU A 6 -4.32 -45.92 28.75
N MET A 7 -4.17 -44.72 29.28
CA MET A 7 -4.92 -43.55 28.85
C MET A 7 -4.18 -42.94 27.66
N ALA A 8 -4.69 -43.16 26.47
CA ALA A 8 -4.17 -42.50 25.25
C ALA A 8 -4.58 -41.06 25.27
N MET A 9 -3.61 -40.18 25.49
CA MET A 9 -3.77 -38.73 25.40
C MET A 9 -3.72 -38.33 23.91
N ALA A 10 -4.88 -38.06 23.30
CA ALA A 10 -4.96 -37.52 21.96
C ALA A 10 -4.48 -36.06 21.99
N ILE A 11 -3.29 -35.82 21.47
CA ILE A 11 -2.80 -34.48 21.20
C ILE A 11 -3.56 -33.98 19.98
N VAL A 12 -4.59 -33.16 20.22
CA VAL A 12 -5.22 -32.36 19.16
C VAL A 12 -4.27 -31.24 18.83
N THR A 13 -3.48 -31.41 17.78
CA THR A 13 -2.75 -30.32 17.15
C THR A 13 -3.77 -29.38 16.49
N VAL A 14 -4.13 -28.31 17.17
CA VAL A 14 -4.82 -27.19 16.54
C VAL A 14 -3.83 -26.55 15.59
N SER A 15 -3.82 -27.01 14.34
CA SER A 15 -3.23 -26.29 13.26
C SER A 15 -3.99 -24.98 13.12
N SER A 16 -3.39 -23.88 13.56
CA SER A 16 -3.86 -22.53 13.27
C SER A 16 -3.83 -22.37 11.75
N VAL A 17 -4.98 -22.63 11.12
CA VAL A 17 -5.25 -22.22 9.74
C VAL A 17 -5.38 -20.70 9.78
N PHE A 18 -4.26 -19.99 9.78
CA PHE A 18 -4.21 -18.64 9.23
C PHE A 18 -4.50 -18.83 7.75
N GLY A 19 -5.77 -18.71 7.38
CA GLY A 19 -6.19 -18.62 6.00
C GLY A 19 -5.46 -17.44 5.39
N GLN A 20 -4.40 -17.70 4.62
CA GLN A 20 -3.89 -16.72 3.69
C GLN A 20 -5.10 -16.32 2.85
N ASN A 21 -5.55 -15.08 2.99
CA ASN A 21 -6.53 -14.47 2.11
C ASN A 21 -5.92 -14.47 0.70
N LYS A 22 -6.12 -15.58 -0.02
CA LYS A 22 -5.61 -15.73 -1.37
C LYS A 22 -6.44 -14.79 -2.23
N PHE A 23 -5.78 -13.79 -2.79
CA PHE A 23 -6.40 -12.96 -3.83
C PHE A 23 -6.86 -13.87 -4.99
N PRO A 24 -7.94 -13.51 -5.68
CA PRO A 24 -8.37 -14.23 -6.87
C PRO A 24 -7.31 -14.16 -7.98
N ASP A 25 -7.44 -14.96 -9.02
CA ASP A 25 -6.56 -14.90 -10.18
C ASP A 25 -6.65 -13.52 -10.86
N GLY A 26 -5.52 -13.00 -11.35
CA GLY A 26 -5.43 -11.71 -12.01
C GLY A 26 -6.22 -11.64 -13.33
N PHE A 27 -6.12 -10.51 -14.00
CA PHE A 27 -6.63 -10.31 -15.37
C PHE A 27 -5.62 -10.75 -16.44
N LEU A 28 -4.35 -10.85 -16.05
CA LEU A 28 -3.24 -11.19 -16.92
C LEU A 28 -2.74 -12.61 -16.65
N THR A 29 -2.42 -13.33 -17.71
CA THR A 29 -1.70 -14.60 -17.64
C THR A 29 -0.19 -14.35 -17.50
N ASP A 30 0.59 -15.40 -17.19
CA ASP A 30 2.06 -15.28 -17.16
C ASP A 30 2.66 -14.92 -18.53
N GLU A 31 1.97 -15.24 -19.63
CA GLU A 31 2.43 -15.00 -20.99
C GLU A 31 2.21 -13.53 -21.42
N ASN A 32 1.09 -12.93 -21.04
CA ASN A 32 0.74 -11.57 -21.43
C ASN A 32 1.06 -10.50 -20.39
N ARG A 33 1.53 -10.91 -19.19
CA ARG A 33 1.99 -9.98 -18.16
C ARG A 33 3.38 -9.44 -18.49
N PRO A 34 3.55 -8.11 -18.68
CA PRO A 34 4.83 -7.52 -19.00
C PRO A 34 5.90 -7.84 -17.95
N SER A 35 7.13 -8.12 -18.40
CA SER A 35 8.27 -8.31 -17.51
C SER A 35 8.79 -6.94 -17.04
N ALA A 36 8.46 -6.54 -15.83
CA ALA A 36 8.88 -5.26 -15.27
C ALA A 36 10.42 -5.13 -15.12
N ILE A 37 11.16 -6.23 -15.12
CA ILE A 37 12.63 -6.23 -15.12
C ILE A 37 13.20 -5.46 -16.32
N ALA A 38 12.50 -5.48 -17.46
CA ALA A 38 13.00 -4.87 -18.69
C ALA A 38 12.94 -3.33 -18.70
N TRP A 39 12.11 -2.71 -17.87
CA TRP A 39 11.84 -1.27 -17.95
C TRP A 39 11.88 -0.53 -16.60
N LEU A 40 11.98 -1.24 -15.48
CA LEU A 40 12.21 -0.58 -14.20
C LEU A 40 13.64 -0.07 -14.08
N PRO A 41 13.87 1.05 -13.36
CA PRO A 41 15.20 1.50 -13.03
C PRO A 41 15.92 0.43 -12.19
N LEU A 42 17.25 0.38 -12.31
CA LEU A 42 18.04 -0.49 -11.45
C LEU A 42 18.00 -0.02 -9.99
N PRO A 43 17.95 -0.93 -9.01
CA PRO A 43 18.10 -0.51 -7.62
C PRO A 43 19.48 0.11 -7.41
N PRO A 44 19.57 1.29 -6.74
CA PRO A 44 20.84 1.93 -6.47
C PRO A 44 21.82 1.04 -5.71
N LYS A 45 23.07 1.02 -6.13
CA LYS A 45 24.15 0.35 -5.38
C LYS A 45 24.56 1.22 -4.20
N LEU A 46 24.91 0.62 -3.07
CA LEU A 46 25.35 1.33 -1.85
C LEU A 46 26.46 2.36 -2.08
N THR A 47 27.30 2.14 -3.11
CA THR A 47 28.43 3.01 -3.46
C THR A 47 28.08 4.06 -4.53
N SER A 48 26.86 4.09 -5.02
CA SER A 48 26.44 5.01 -6.07
C SER A 48 25.90 6.34 -5.50
N ALA A 49 25.97 7.40 -6.31
CA ALA A 49 25.42 8.71 -5.94
C ALA A 49 23.88 8.65 -5.71
N GLU A 50 23.19 7.82 -6.46
CA GLU A 50 21.74 7.63 -6.35
C GLU A 50 21.34 7.08 -4.99
N PHE A 51 22.22 6.27 -4.36
CA PHE A 51 21.98 5.74 -3.01
C PHE A 51 21.92 6.84 -1.94
N SER A 52 22.55 7.99 -2.17
CA SER A 52 22.46 9.13 -1.24
C SER A 52 21.02 9.58 -1.00
N ASN A 53 20.16 9.49 -2.02
CA ASN A 53 18.74 9.78 -1.87
C ASN A 53 18.02 8.73 -1.02
N ASP A 54 18.31 7.45 -1.21
CA ASP A 54 17.76 6.37 -0.38
C ASP A 54 18.17 6.52 1.07
N PHE A 55 19.45 6.83 1.32
CA PHE A 55 19.97 7.04 2.66
C PHE A 55 19.36 8.27 3.35
N TYR A 56 19.21 9.39 2.61
CA TYR A 56 18.52 10.59 3.12
C TYR A 56 17.09 10.24 3.58
N TYR A 57 16.32 9.56 2.75
CA TYR A 57 14.95 9.18 3.10
C TYR A 57 14.90 8.16 4.24
N TYR A 58 15.87 7.27 4.34
CA TYR A 58 15.97 6.36 5.47
C TYR A 58 16.14 7.11 6.80
N GLN A 59 17.05 8.09 6.83
CA GLN A 59 17.25 8.94 8.02
C GLN A 59 15.99 9.77 8.33
N TRP A 60 15.44 10.44 7.32
CA TRP A 60 14.19 11.19 7.44
C TRP A 60 13.04 10.32 8.00
N GLY A 61 12.88 9.11 7.52
CA GLY A 61 11.85 8.19 7.99
C GLY A 61 12.05 7.82 9.46
N ARG A 62 13.29 7.62 9.91
CA ARG A 62 13.60 7.32 11.31
C ARG A 62 13.21 8.45 12.26
N GLU A 63 13.45 9.70 11.88
CA GLU A 63 13.09 10.88 12.70
C GLU A 63 11.58 11.00 12.91
N LEU A 64 10.77 10.42 12.00
CA LEU A 64 9.32 10.48 12.07
C LEU A 64 8.67 9.34 12.87
N ARG A 65 9.43 8.29 13.22
CA ARG A 65 8.88 7.08 13.88
C ARG A 65 8.19 7.36 15.20
N GLU A 66 8.71 8.30 16.00
CA GLU A 66 8.15 8.66 17.30
C GLU A 66 7.15 9.83 17.24
N THR A 67 6.52 10.02 16.09
CA THR A 67 5.50 11.04 15.85
C THR A 67 4.19 10.41 15.41
N GLY A 68 3.10 11.19 15.34
CA GLY A 68 1.83 10.71 14.77
C GLY A 68 1.94 10.18 13.33
N VAL A 69 3.02 10.54 12.61
CA VAL A 69 3.32 9.97 11.28
C VAL A 69 3.79 8.51 11.41
N GLY A 70 4.59 8.21 12.44
CA GLY A 70 4.98 6.82 12.75
C GLY A 70 3.79 5.95 13.16
N GLU A 71 2.85 6.50 13.94
CA GLU A 71 1.61 5.79 14.28
C GLU A 71 0.77 5.46 13.04
N LEU A 72 0.65 6.41 12.10
CA LEU A 72 -0.01 6.17 10.81
C LEU A 72 0.74 5.12 9.99
N ALA A 73 2.07 5.12 10.01
CA ALA A 73 2.87 4.15 9.30
C ALA A 73 2.67 2.73 9.85
N LEU A 74 2.55 2.57 11.17
CA LEU A 74 2.19 1.31 11.82
C LEU A 74 0.77 0.85 11.48
N TYR A 75 -0.19 1.76 11.47
CA TYR A 75 -1.54 1.45 11.03
C TYR A 75 -1.55 0.92 9.59
N ASP A 76 -0.89 1.62 8.69
CA ASP A 76 -0.81 1.26 7.26
C ASP A 76 -0.07 -0.06 7.00
N GLU A 77 0.78 -0.48 7.93
CA GLU A 77 1.48 -1.76 7.86
C GLU A 77 0.52 -2.95 7.92
N SER A 78 -0.48 -2.87 8.79
CA SER A 78 -1.31 -4.01 9.19
C SER A 78 -2.77 -3.89 8.76
N ALA A 79 -3.26 -2.68 8.49
CA ALA A 79 -4.66 -2.45 8.15
C ALA A 79 -5.02 -3.03 6.77
N PRO A 80 -6.23 -3.57 6.60
CA PRO A 80 -6.75 -3.95 5.29
C PRO A 80 -6.77 -2.77 4.32
N LEU A 81 -6.47 -3.02 3.05
CA LEU A 81 -6.43 -1.94 2.05
C LEU A 81 -7.81 -1.30 1.81
N GLU A 82 -8.88 -2.06 1.97
CA GLU A 82 -10.26 -1.55 1.93
C GLU A 82 -10.52 -0.50 3.01
N ASP A 83 -9.99 -0.68 4.22
CA ASP A 83 -10.11 0.29 5.32
C ASP A 83 -9.25 1.53 5.07
N ILE A 84 -8.13 1.36 4.38
CA ILE A 84 -7.22 2.45 4.02
C ILE A 84 -7.77 3.32 2.89
N PHE A 85 -8.41 2.71 1.88
CA PHE A 85 -8.83 3.39 0.66
C PHE A 85 -10.34 3.69 0.61
N GLY A 86 -11.17 2.96 1.37
CA GLY A 86 -12.61 3.22 1.46
C GLY A 86 -12.95 4.67 1.79
N PRO A 87 -12.33 5.29 2.83
CA PRO A 87 -12.55 6.70 3.15
C PRO A 87 -12.18 7.67 2.00
N ALA A 88 -11.13 7.37 1.23
CA ALA A 88 -10.74 8.18 0.07
C ALA A 88 -11.72 8.02 -1.11
N LEU A 89 -12.36 6.86 -1.24
CA LEU A 89 -13.44 6.60 -2.20
C LEU A 89 -14.79 7.16 -1.72
N GLY A 90 -14.92 7.43 -0.41
CA GLY A 90 -16.12 7.96 0.23
C GLY A 90 -17.22 6.93 0.46
N ILE A 91 -16.84 5.67 0.60
CA ILE A 91 -17.71 4.53 0.95
C ILE A 91 -16.98 3.55 1.88
N GLU A 92 -17.74 2.73 2.59
CA GLU A 92 -17.21 1.56 3.27
C GLU A 92 -17.04 0.43 2.26
N MET A 93 -15.83 -0.11 2.16
CA MET A 93 -15.48 -1.19 1.24
C MET A 93 -15.36 -2.52 1.98
N SER A 94 -15.96 -3.57 1.45
CA SER A 94 -15.74 -4.93 1.92
C SER A 94 -16.21 -5.95 0.85
N ARG A 95 -15.77 -7.19 0.97
CA ARG A 95 -16.26 -8.29 0.10
C ARG A 95 -17.78 -8.52 0.24
N THR A 96 -18.40 -8.05 1.31
CA THR A 96 -19.85 -8.19 1.53
C THR A 96 -20.64 -7.00 0.99
N THR A 97 -20.16 -5.78 1.21
CA THR A 97 -20.87 -4.55 0.84
C THR A 97 -20.55 -4.04 -0.56
N THR A 98 -19.34 -4.35 -1.04
CA THR A 98 -18.84 -3.90 -2.36
C THR A 98 -18.15 -5.03 -3.12
N PRO A 99 -18.82 -6.18 -3.35
CA PRO A 99 -18.18 -7.36 -3.93
C PRO A 99 -17.61 -7.14 -5.33
N GLU A 100 -18.23 -6.33 -6.17
CA GLU A 100 -17.78 -6.09 -7.53
C GLU A 100 -16.56 -5.15 -7.58
N ILE A 101 -16.50 -4.13 -6.69
CA ILE A 101 -15.35 -3.27 -6.51
C ILE A 101 -14.18 -4.08 -5.95
N MET A 102 -14.43 -4.87 -4.89
CA MET A 102 -13.39 -5.70 -4.26
C MET A 102 -12.82 -6.70 -5.25
N LEU A 103 -13.66 -7.39 -6.04
CA LEU A 103 -13.19 -8.32 -7.05
C LEU A 103 -12.31 -7.64 -8.11
N LEU A 104 -12.70 -6.44 -8.56
CA LEU A 104 -11.93 -5.67 -9.54
C LEU A 104 -10.54 -5.32 -9.00
N VAL A 105 -10.47 -4.81 -7.76
CA VAL A 105 -9.21 -4.37 -7.14
C VAL A 105 -8.31 -5.57 -6.83
N GLU A 106 -8.88 -6.62 -6.22
CA GLU A 106 -8.13 -7.82 -5.80
C GLU A 106 -7.49 -8.55 -6.99
N ARG A 107 -8.20 -8.67 -8.11
CA ARG A 107 -7.66 -9.24 -9.35
C ARG A 107 -6.49 -8.40 -9.90
N ALA A 108 -6.65 -7.08 -9.93
CA ALA A 108 -5.58 -6.18 -10.37
C ALA A 108 -4.35 -6.24 -9.44
N VAL A 109 -4.58 -6.35 -8.13
CA VAL A 109 -3.51 -6.53 -7.13
C VAL A 109 -2.78 -7.86 -7.34
N SER A 110 -3.49 -8.93 -7.73
CA SER A 110 -2.85 -10.21 -8.06
C SER A 110 -1.85 -10.07 -9.19
N ASP A 111 -2.17 -9.30 -10.22
CA ASP A 111 -1.25 -9.02 -11.33
C ASP A 111 -0.02 -8.23 -10.89
N ALA A 112 -0.22 -7.19 -10.08
CA ALA A 112 0.87 -6.40 -9.52
C ALA A 112 1.78 -7.27 -8.63
N ASN A 113 1.20 -8.13 -7.77
CA ASN A 113 1.95 -9.03 -6.90
C ASN A 113 2.79 -10.02 -7.69
N ALA A 114 2.22 -10.62 -8.75
CA ALA A 114 2.95 -11.57 -9.61
C ALA A 114 4.14 -10.90 -10.32
N ALA A 115 3.94 -9.69 -10.86
CA ALA A 115 5.02 -8.91 -11.46
C ALA A 115 6.09 -8.52 -10.43
N ASN A 116 5.67 -8.04 -9.24
CA ASN A 116 6.56 -7.64 -8.16
C ASN A 116 7.44 -8.81 -7.69
N LYS A 117 6.86 -10.00 -7.50
CA LYS A 117 7.59 -11.20 -7.08
C LYS A 117 8.71 -11.57 -8.06
N LYS A 118 8.47 -11.48 -9.38
CA LYS A 118 9.51 -11.73 -10.40
C LYS A 118 10.70 -10.77 -10.28
N VAL A 119 10.41 -9.48 -10.07
CA VAL A 119 11.45 -8.44 -9.90
C VAL A 119 12.21 -8.61 -8.59
N LYS A 120 11.51 -8.88 -7.47
CA LYS A 120 12.15 -9.17 -6.17
C LYS A 120 13.16 -10.32 -6.27
N ASN A 121 12.75 -11.41 -6.86
CA ASN A 121 13.59 -12.59 -7.01
C ASN A 121 14.81 -12.35 -7.93
N TYR A 122 14.70 -11.43 -8.88
CA TYR A 122 15.78 -11.08 -9.80
C TYR A 122 16.84 -10.20 -9.12
N TYR A 123 16.43 -9.13 -8.40
CA TYR A 123 17.37 -8.16 -7.83
C TYR A 123 17.86 -8.51 -6.43
N GLN A 124 17.09 -9.21 -5.64
CA GLN A 124 17.42 -9.70 -4.29
C GLN A 124 18.01 -8.61 -3.38
N ARG A 125 17.45 -7.41 -3.42
CA ARG A 125 17.96 -6.26 -2.69
C ARG A 125 17.68 -6.40 -1.18
N THR A 126 18.72 -6.15 -0.36
CA THR A 126 18.63 -6.15 1.10
C THR A 126 17.76 -4.98 1.60
N ARG A 127 16.96 -5.22 2.63
CA ARG A 127 16.11 -4.21 3.28
C ARG A 127 16.94 -3.23 4.12
N PRO A 128 16.48 -1.96 4.30
CA PRO A 128 17.21 -0.95 5.08
C PRO A 128 17.57 -1.38 6.49
N PHE A 129 16.61 -1.87 7.28
CA PHE A 129 16.84 -2.31 8.65
C PHE A 129 17.87 -3.45 8.74
N ALA A 130 17.82 -4.41 7.81
CA ALA A 130 18.79 -5.50 7.74
C ALA A 130 20.17 -5.01 7.27
N GLN A 131 20.23 -4.04 6.34
CA GLN A 131 21.48 -3.45 5.85
C GLN A 131 22.24 -2.72 6.96
N PHE A 132 21.53 -1.97 7.80
CA PHE A 132 22.16 -1.21 8.87
C PHE A 132 22.15 -1.94 10.22
N LYS A 133 21.52 -3.12 10.30
CA LYS A 133 21.33 -3.87 11.55
C LYS A 133 20.67 -3.03 12.65
N GLU A 134 19.69 -2.27 12.27
CA GLU A 134 18.90 -1.42 13.13
C GLU A 134 17.44 -1.88 13.09
N PRO A 135 16.67 -1.83 14.19
CA PRO A 135 15.30 -2.30 14.21
C PRO A 135 14.42 -1.47 13.26
N SER A 136 13.46 -2.14 12.63
CA SER A 136 12.35 -1.50 11.93
C SER A 136 11.36 -0.89 12.94
N LEU A 137 10.24 -0.36 12.43
CA LEU A 137 9.15 0.10 13.30
C LEU A 137 8.31 -1.08 13.86
N LYS A 138 8.52 -2.31 13.31
CA LYS A 138 7.93 -3.58 13.78
C LYS A 138 9.04 -4.62 14.00
N PRO A 139 9.84 -4.46 15.05
CA PRO A 139 11.02 -5.30 15.27
C PRO A 139 10.69 -6.78 15.46
N GLU A 140 9.46 -7.11 15.84
CA GLU A 140 8.97 -8.48 15.96
C GLU A 140 8.87 -9.22 14.63
N GLU A 141 8.81 -8.51 13.50
CA GLU A 141 8.76 -9.08 12.14
C GLU A 141 10.14 -9.06 11.44
N ASP A 142 11.14 -8.41 12.04
CA ASP A 142 12.43 -8.16 11.38
C ASP A 142 13.17 -9.45 11.01
N GLU A 143 13.09 -10.50 11.82
CA GLU A 143 13.77 -11.77 11.53
C GLU A 143 13.17 -12.45 10.28
N GLU A 144 11.84 -12.48 10.16
CA GLU A 144 11.15 -13.05 9.00
C GLU A 144 11.39 -12.18 7.76
N GLU A 145 11.21 -10.87 7.89
CA GLU A 145 11.33 -9.91 6.79
C GLU A 145 12.77 -9.78 6.27
N ALA A 146 13.80 -9.97 7.12
CA ALA A 146 15.21 -9.99 6.69
C ALA A 146 15.51 -11.12 5.69
N GLY A 147 14.75 -12.21 5.74
CA GLY A 147 14.80 -13.30 4.78
C GLY A 147 14.17 -12.99 3.42
N THR A 148 13.56 -11.82 3.26
CA THR A 148 12.88 -11.39 2.04
C THR A 148 13.60 -10.20 1.37
N PHE A 149 13.19 -9.86 0.13
CA PHE A 149 13.85 -8.81 -0.66
C PHE A 149 13.06 -7.51 -0.67
N SER A 150 13.77 -6.36 -0.72
CA SER A 150 13.15 -5.05 -0.64
C SER A 150 12.63 -4.51 -1.97
N PHE A 151 13.30 -4.78 -3.10
CA PHE A 151 13.04 -4.11 -4.38
C PHE A 151 12.21 -4.95 -5.36
N PRO A 152 11.10 -4.40 -5.87
CA PRO A 152 10.40 -3.21 -5.41
C PRO A 152 9.48 -3.51 -4.21
N SER A 153 8.87 -2.48 -3.60
CA SER A 153 7.97 -2.64 -2.46
C SER A 153 6.63 -3.28 -2.86
N GLY A 154 6.31 -4.43 -2.23
CA GLY A 154 5.02 -5.09 -2.48
C GLY A 154 3.83 -4.31 -1.93
N HIS A 155 3.93 -3.74 -0.73
CA HIS A 155 2.90 -2.87 -0.16
C HIS A 155 2.63 -1.67 -1.06
N SER A 156 3.68 -0.97 -1.48
CA SER A 156 3.52 0.24 -2.31
C SER A 156 2.92 -0.07 -3.68
N SER A 157 3.29 -1.20 -4.31
CA SER A 157 2.66 -1.63 -5.58
C SER A 157 1.17 -1.91 -5.39
N ARG A 158 0.79 -2.59 -4.30
CA ARG A 158 -0.63 -2.87 -4.00
C ARG A 158 -1.42 -1.59 -3.76
N GLY A 159 -0.92 -0.70 -2.89
CA GLY A 159 -1.60 0.55 -2.60
C GLY A 159 -1.75 1.45 -3.82
N TRP A 160 -0.72 1.51 -4.68
CA TRP A 160 -0.80 2.27 -5.93
C TRP A 160 -1.77 1.65 -6.92
N MET A 161 -1.81 0.30 -7.02
CA MET A 161 -2.79 -0.40 -7.84
C MET A 161 -4.22 -0.15 -7.36
N TYR A 162 -4.48 -0.14 -6.04
CA TYR A 162 -5.78 0.26 -5.48
C TYR A 162 -6.19 1.64 -5.99
N ALA A 163 -5.32 2.64 -5.87
CA ALA A 163 -5.64 3.99 -6.32
C ALA A 163 -5.92 4.06 -7.82
N LEU A 164 -5.12 3.40 -8.66
CA LEU A 164 -5.32 3.36 -10.11
C LEU A 164 -6.68 2.76 -10.48
N VAL A 165 -7.01 1.62 -9.89
CA VAL A 165 -8.28 0.92 -10.16
C VAL A 165 -9.47 1.73 -9.64
N LEU A 166 -9.43 2.18 -8.39
CA LEU A 166 -10.52 2.94 -7.79
C LEU A 166 -10.74 4.29 -8.49
N ALA A 167 -9.68 4.92 -9.01
CA ALA A 167 -9.81 6.12 -9.84
C ALA A 167 -10.55 5.84 -11.17
N THR A 168 -10.55 4.60 -11.68
CA THR A 168 -11.41 4.25 -12.83
C THR A 168 -12.86 4.02 -12.43
N VAL A 169 -13.10 3.60 -11.19
CA VAL A 169 -14.48 3.44 -10.66
C VAL A 169 -15.09 4.81 -10.38
N SER A 170 -14.33 5.69 -9.74
CA SER A 170 -14.76 7.03 -9.32
C SER A 170 -13.69 8.08 -9.66
N PRO A 171 -13.71 8.63 -10.89
CA PRO A 171 -12.73 9.62 -11.33
C PRO A 171 -12.74 10.91 -10.51
N GLU A 172 -13.86 11.27 -9.91
CA GLU A 172 -14.02 12.44 -9.06
C GLU A 172 -13.22 12.35 -7.74
N ASN A 173 -12.89 11.14 -7.31
CA ASN A 173 -12.09 10.90 -6.11
C ASN A 173 -10.60 10.62 -6.41
N ALA A 174 -10.18 10.69 -7.66
CA ALA A 174 -8.84 10.29 -8.10
C ALA A 174 -7.72 11.02 -7.33
N GLU A 175 -7.87 12.33 -7.09
CA GLU A 175 -6.87 13.12 -6.37
C GLU A 175 -6.65 12.59 -4.94
N MET A 176 -7.72 12.31 -4.21
CA MET A 176 -7.66 11.77 -2.85
C MET A 176 -7.10 10.35 -2.81
N LEU A 177 -7.48 9.52 -3.77
CA LEU A 177 -6.97 8.16 -3.90
C LEU A 177 -5.45 8.14 -4.14
N PHE A 178 -4.95 8.94 -5.07
CA PHE A 178 -3.51 9.04 -5.35
C PHE A 178 -2.74 9.70 -4.19
N TYR A 179 -3.32 10.71 -3.55
CA TYR A 179 -2.73 11.31 -2.36
C TYR A 179 -2.57 10.27 -1.24
N ARG A 180 -3.62 9.49 -0.95
CA ARG A 180 -3.59 8.45 0.07
C ARG A 180 -2.59 7.32 -0.27
N ALA A 181 -2.56 6.89 -1.52
CA ALA A 181 -1.63 5.87 -1.98
C ALA A 181 -0.17 6.31 -1.86
N ARG A 182 0.12 7.59 -2.11
CA ARG A 182 1.46 8.14 -1.93
C ARG A 182 1.90 8.13 -0.47
N ILE A 183 1.02 8.50 0.46
CA ILE A 183 1.30 8.43 1.91
C ILE A 183 1.54 6.98 2.31
N TYR A 184 0.65 6.08 1.94
CA TYR A 184 0.75 4.66 2.20
C TYR A 184 2.10 4.08 1.72
N ALA A 185 2.52 4.46 0.52
CA ALA A 185 3.79 4.02 -0.02
C ALA A 185 4.99 4.58 0.77
N LEU A 186 4.99 5.88 1.13
CA LEU A 186 6.06 6.52 1.89
C LEU A 186 6.17 5.97 3.32
N ASN A 187 5.07 5.54 3.91
CA ASN A 187 5.06 4.93 5.24
C ASN A 187 5.94 3.67 5.30
N ARG A 188 6.19 3.00 4.18
CA ARG A 188 7.13 1.87 4.11
C ARG A 188 8.58 2.27 4.34
N VAL A 189 8.96 3.51 3.99
CA VAL A 189 10.28 4.08 4.31
C VAL A 189 10.36 4.40 5.80
N ILE A 190 9.31 4.98 6.38
CA ILE A 190 9.22 5.30 7.82
C ILE A 190 9.33 4.03 8.64
N CYS A 191 8.62 2.96 8.25
CA CYS A 191 8.75 1.63 8.87
C CYS A 191 10.19 1.08 8.80
N GLY A 192 11.01 1.51 7.84
CA GLY A 192 12.37 1.01 7.64
C GLY A 192 12.46 -0.26 6.83
N HIS A 193 11.37 -0.72 6.24
CA HIS A 193 11.29 -1.94 5.45
C HIS A 193 11.71 -1.75 3.98
N HIS A 194 11.65 -0.51 3.48
CA HIS A 194 11.92 -0.22 2.07
C HIS A 194 12.75 1.05 1.89
N TRP A 195 13.56 1.06 0.84
CA TRP A 195 14.26 2.24 0.34
C TRP A 195 13.30 3.14 -0.45
N LYS A 196 13.63 4.43 -0.57
CA LYS A 196 12.82 5.36 -1.38
C LYS A 196 12.73 4.91 -2.84
N SER A 197 13.82 4.43 -3.41
CA SER A 197 13.85 3.90 -4.78
C SER A 197 13.02 2.61 -4.95
N ASP A 198 12.85 1.78 -3.90
CA ASP A 198 11.93 0.64 -3.93
C ASP A 198 10.48 1.12 -4.10
N ILE A 199 10.15 2.25 -3.44
CA ILE A 199 8.83 2.87 -3.54
C ILE A 199 8.59 3.37 -4.96
N ASP A 200 9.53 4.17 -5.50
CA ASP A 200 9.39 4.76 -6.84
C ASP A 200 9.25 3.68 -7.92
N ALA A 201 10.06 2.64 -7.85
CA ALA A 201 9.95 1.49 -8.74
C ALA A 201 8.61 0.76 -8.61
N SER A 202 8.04 0.72 -7.39
CA SER A 202 6.73 0.09 -7.14
C SER A 202 5.58 0.82 -7.82
N LEU A 203 5.59 2.16 -7.77
CA LEU A 203 4.59 2.98 -8.44
C LEU A 203 4.67 2.81 -9.96
N MET A 204 5.89 2.81 -10.49
CA MET A 204 6.12 2.55 -11.93
C MET A 204 5.63 1.15 -12.33
N LEU A 205 5.97 0.12 -11.53
CA LEU A 205 5.52 -1.25 -11.78
C LEU A 205 3.99 -1.32 -11.84
N ALA A 206 3.32 -0.81 -10.80
CA ALA A 206 1.86 -0.84 -10.74
C ALA A 206 1.22 -0.11 -11.93
N ALA A 207 1.75 1.06 -12.30
CA ALA A 207 1.26 1.82 -13.45
C ALA A 207 1.45 1.07 -14.78
N GLY A 208 2.62 0.42 -14.98
CA GLY A 208 2.89 -0.36 -16.19
C GLY A 208 2.00 -1.61 -16.30
N ILE A 209 1.79 -2.33 -15.20
CA ILE A 209 0.86 -3.47 -15.16
C ILE A 209 -0.56 -3.00 -15.38
N PHE A 210 -0.98 -1.91 -14.73
CA PHE A 210 -2.31 -1.33 -14.91
C PHE A 210 -2.58 -0.94 -16.37
N ALA A 211 -1.63 -0.30 -17.05
CA ALA A 211 -1.75 0.08 -18.47
C ALA A 211 -2.00 -1.13 -19.39
N THR A 212 -1.55 -2.32 -18.99
CA THR A 212 -1.79 -3.56 -19.74
C THR A 212 -3.14 -4.18 -19.37
N LEU A 213 -3.43 -4.33 -18.08
CA LEU A 213 -4.65 -5.01 -17.65
C LEU A 213 -5.91 -4.21 -17.99
N VAL A 214 -5.86 -2.89 -17.98
CA VAL A 214 -7.00 -2.02 -18.31
C VAL A 214 -7.50 -2.23 -19.76
N CYS A 215 -6.66 -2.75 -20.65
CA CYS A 215 -7.00 -3.03 -22.04
C CYS A 215 -7.65 -4.42 -22.25
N THR A 216 -7.77 -5.23 -21.19
CA THR A 216 -8.40 -6.56 -21.30
C THR A 216 -9.92 -6.46 -21.24
N ASP A 217 -10.62 -7.27 -22.03
CA ASP A 217 -12.09 -7.32 -22.03
C ASP A 217 -12.63 -7.72 -20.65
N GLU A 218 -11.93 -8.61 -19.94
CA GLU A 218 -12.32 -9.05 -18.61
C GLU A 218 -12.27 -7.91 -17.57
N TYR A 219 -11.21 -7.07 -17.61
CA TYR A 219 -11.14 -5.90 -16.75
C TYR A 219 -12.27 -4.93 -17.05
N GLN A 220 -12.53 -4.64 -18.34
CA GLN A 220 -13.58 -3.71 -18.75
C GLN A 220 -14.97 -4.20 -18.33
N ALA A 221 -15.24 -5.49 -18.48
CA ALA A 221 -16.50 -6.08 -18.05
C ALA A 221 -16.70 -5.99 -16.53
N GLN A 222 -15.64 -6.24 -15.75
CA GLN A 222 -15.68 -6.11 -14.28
C GLN A 222 -15.78 -4.65 -13.85
N LEU A 223 -15.12 -3.72 -14.54
CA LEU A 223 -15.20 -2.29 -14.27
C LEU A 223 -16.63 -1.75 -14.42
N VAL A 224 -17.38 -2.22 -15.42
CA VAL A 224 -18.80 -1.83 -15.59
C VAL A 224 -19.60 -2.19 -14.34
N LYS A 225 -19.47 -3.42 -13.83
CA LYS A 225 -20.16 -3.88 -12.63
C LYS A 225 -19.77 -3.08 -11.39
N ALA A 226 -18.47 -2.83 -11.22
CA ALA A 226 -17.96 -2.05 -10.08
C ALA A 226 -18.47 -0.60 -10.11
N ARG A 227 -18.60 0.01 -11.28
CA ARG A 227 -19.19 1.36 -11.44
C ARG A 227 -20.69 1.39 -11.13
N GLU A 228 -21.43 0.37 -11.55
CA GLU A 228 -22.86 0.23 -11.23
C GLU A 228 -23.07 0.05 -9.73
N GLU A 229 -22.26 -0.79 -9.09
CA GLU A 229 -22.27 -0.97 -7.63
C GLU A 229 -21.97 0.36 -6.92
N TYR A 230 -20.89 1.06 -7.28
CA TYR A 230 -20.54 2.35 -6.71
C TYR A 230 -21.64 3.38 -6.85
N LYS A 231 -22.24 3.48 -8.05
CA LYS A 231 -23.35 4.39 -8.33
C LYS A 231 -24.58 4.07 -7.44
N SER A 232 -24.94 2.81 -7.32
CA SER A 232 -26.07 2.37 -6.50
C SER A 232 -25.88 2.72 -5.02
N LEU A 233 -24.65 2.57 -4.50
CA LEU A 233 -24.30 2.96 -3.14
C LEU A 233 -24.41 4.46 -2.93
N LYS A 234 -23.96 5.27 -3.89
CA LYS A 234 -24.06 6.75 -3.78
C LYS A 234 -25.49 7.25 -3.88
N GLU A 235 -26.34 6.62 -4.69
CA GLU A 235 -27.75 6.97 -4.82
C GLU A 235 -28.58 6.48 -3.62
N GLY A 236 -28.27 5.29 -3.08
CA GLY A 236 -28.91 4.73 -1.88
C GLY A 236 -28.52 5.44 -0.58
N THR A 237 -27.36 6.06 -0.55
CA THR A 237 -26.91 6.95 0.53
C THR A 237 -27.29 8.39 0.22
N SER A 238 -28.59 8.71 0.18
CA SER A 238 -29.08 10.08 0.37
C SER A 238 -28.92 10.49 1.85
N VAL A 239 -27.76 10.20 2.42
CA VAL A 239 -27.32 10.78 3.69
C VAL A 239 -26.81 12.19 3.36
N PRO A 240 -27.25 13.23 4.09
CA PRO A 240 -26.76 14.59 3.89
C PRO A 240 -25.23 14.58 3.92
N LYS A 241 -24.62 15.40 3.07
CA LYS A 241 -23.20 15.72 3.05
C LYS A 241 -22.71 16.14 4.46
N ALA A 242 -22.56 15.19 5.38
CA ALA A 242 -22.13 15.42 6.73
C ALA A 242 -21.03 14.43 7.07
N ALA A 243 -19.93 15.02 7.35
CA ALA A 243 -18.68 14.40 7.77
C ALA A 243 -17.74 13.92 6.63
N ILE A 244 -17.35 14.82 5.72
CA ILE A 244 -15.91 15.05 5.60
C ILE A 244 -15.44 15.20 7.04
N ILE A 245 -14.57 14.29 7.52
CA ILE A 245 -13.80 14.56 8.74
C ILE A 245 -13.13 15.90 8.45
N GLN A 246 -13.74 16.98 8.95
CA GLN A 246 -13.07 18.25 9.03
C GLN A 246 -11.96 17.99 10.05
N HIS A 247 -10.77 17.68 9.55
CA HIS A 247 -9.60 18.03 10.32
C HIS A 247 -9.85 19.45 10.82
N PRO A 248 -9.69 19.70 12.13
CA PRO A 248 -10.02 21.02 12.67
C PRO A 248 -9.46 22.05 11.72
N ALA A 249 -10.31 22.99 11.29
CA ALA A 249 -10.13 23.91 10.16
C ALA A 249 -8.89 24.85 10.26
N THR A 250 -7.95 24.53 11.14
CA THR A 250 -6.78 25.33 11.50
C THR A 250 -5.45 24.61 11.35
N THR A 251 -5.41 23.30 11.09
CA THR A 251 -4.11 22.62 10.98
C THR A 251 -3.54 22.83 9.57
N GLN A 252 -2.52 23.66 9.50
CA GLN A 252 -1.71 23.84 8.29
C GLN A 252 -0.51 22.90 8.35
N TYR A 253 -0.13 22.38 7.22
CA TYR A 253 1.02 21.49 7.10
C TYR A 253 2.06 22.09 6.16
N THR A 254 3.31 21.91 6.46
CA THR A 254 4.42 22.20 5.53
C THR A 254 4.41 21.20 4.37
N VAL A 255 5.17 21.51 3.30
CA VAL A 255 5.31 20.59 2.13
C VAL A 255 5.81 19.21 2.52
N ASN A 256 6.48 19.10 3.67
CA ASN A 256 7.03 17.84 4.20
C ASN A 256 6.05 17.09 5.11
N GLY A 257 4.79 17.56 5.20
CA GLY A 257 3.74 16.90 6.01
C GLY A 257 3.80 17.21 7.51
N ALA A 258 4.76 17.99 7.99
CA ALA A 258 4.80 18.41 9.38
C ALA A 258 3.74 19.50 9.68
N PRO A 259 3.12 19.52 10.88
CA PRO A 259 2.25 20.63 11.27
C PRO A 259 2.97 21.96 11.14
N ALA A 260 2.35 22.93 10.44
CA ALA A 260 2.91 24.27 10.30
C ALA A 260 2.66 25.07 11.59
N THR A 261 3.71 25.62 12.16
CA THR A 261 3.66 26.54 13.29
C THR A 261 3.52 27.99 12.78
N GLU A 262 3.29 28.95 13.68
CA GLU A 262 3.25 30.37 13.32
C GLU A 262 4.54 30.88 12.66
N ASN A 263 5.66 30.24 12.96
CA ASN A 263 6.98 30.58 12.42
C ASN A 263 7.33 29.82 11.13
N SER A 264 6.47 28.91 10.64
CA SER A 264 6.73 28.17 9.41
C SER A 264 6.67 29.10 8.22
N ARG A 265 7.77 29.16 7.44
CA ARG A 265 7.89 29.94 6.20
C ARG A 265 7.88 29.00 4.99
N GLY A 266 7.50 29.52 3.83
CA GLY A 266 7.44 28.76 2.59
C GLY A 266 6.03 28.27 2.26
N ILE A 267 5.93 27.19 1.48
CA ILE A 267 4.64 26.66 1.06
C ILE A 267 4.02 25.86 2.21
N VAL A 268 2.81 26.24 2.60
CA VAL A 268 1.96 25.49 3.53
C VAL A 268 0.71 25.00 2.81
N ILE A 269 0.16 23.88 3.28
CA ILE A 269 -1.06 23.28 2.76
C ILE A 269 -2.14 23.45 3.84
N GLN A 270 -3.24 24.07 3.47
CA GLN A 270 -4.41 24.25 4.32
C GLN A 270 -5.65 23.89 3.50
N ASN A 271 -6.47 22.95 4.00
CA ASN A 271 -7.68 22.51 3.31
C ASN A 271 -7.41 22.07 1.84
N GLY A 272 -6.27 21.40 1.59
CA GLY A 272 -5.88 20.99 0.25
C GLY A 272 -5.34 22.10 -0.67
N GLN A 273 -5.35 23.36 -0.22
CA GLN A 273 -4.84 24.49 -0.99
C GLN A 273 -3.42 24.88 -0.54
N LYS A 274 -2.58 25.22 -1.52
CA LYS A 274 -1.22 25.73 -1.27
C LYS A 274 -1.26 27.22 -1.00
N ALA A 275 -0.63 27.66 0.09
CA ALA A 275 -0.43 29.06 0.41
C ALA A 275 1.07 29.31 0.67
N LEU A 276 1.58 30.46 0.22
CA LEU A 276 2.95 30.88 0.51
C LEU A 276 2.93 31.75 1.77
N ARG A 277 3.60 31.29 2.84
CA ARG A 277 3.88 32.12 4.02
C ARG A 277 5.25 32.78 3.85
N LYS A 278 5.25 34.10 3.91
CA LYS A 278 6.45 34.94 3.82
C LYS A 278 7.18 35.03 5.16
#